data_8f33bca8c7310b3cddb7bef153fccd5a
#
_entry.id   8f33bca8c7310b3cddb7bef153fccd5a
#
_cell.length_a   1.000
_cell.length_b   1.000
_cell.length_c   1.000
_cell.angle_alpha   90.00
_cell.angle_beta   90.00
_cell.angle_gamma   90.00
#
_symmetry.space_group_name_H-M   'P 1'
#
loop_
_entity.id
_entity.type
_entity.pdbx_description
1 polymer ?
#
loop_
_entity_poly.entity_id
_entity_poly.type
_entity_poly.pdbx_seq_one_letter_code
_entity_poly.pdbx_strand_id
1 'polypeptide(L)'
;MRIDVITLFPEIFAAITDSGITSRAKKRGLWSIERWNPRDVTEDNHRTVDDRPFGGGPGMVMMAEPLKRTLDLIRTSGNRGRVISFAPNGTRLTDEKVREWVASGGDLVMVCGRYEGIDQRFLDHYVDETVSIGDFVLSGGELPAMVLIDAIVRQIPGAIKELSHLDESFSTGLLDAPHYTRPEVWEDVRVPEVLLRGNHANINKWTREQSLDLTVKTRPDLIEKARAEGKLTKSDEKWLRENTQPLKK
;
A
#
# COMPACT_ATOMS: atom_id res chain seq x y z
N MET A 1 -7.63 14.11 4.62
CA MET A 1 -6.27 13.63 4.92
C MET A 1 -5.27 14.42 4.09
N ARG A 2 -4.26 14.98 4.70
CA ARG A 2 -3.15 15.65 3.99
C ARG A 2 -1.91 14.75 4.03
N ILE A 3 -1.24 14.60 2.90
CA ILE A 3 0.00 13.84 2.76
C ILE A 3 1.09 14.79 2.26
N ASP A 4 2.16 14.94 3.01
CA ASP A 4 3.34 15.69 2.60
C ASP A 4 4.45 14.70 2.22
N VAL A 5 5.10 14.90 1.10
CA VAL A 5 6.14 13.99 0.60
C VAL A 5 7.45 14.74 0.45
N ILE A 6 8.47 14.28 1.15
CA ILE A 6 9.85 14.75 0.99
C ILE A 6 10.50 13.91 -0.11
N THR A 7 10.87 14.52 -1.23
CA THR A 7 11.39 13.83 -2.41
C THR A 7 12.29 14.72 -3.25
N LEU A 8 13.30 14.13 -3.89
CA LEU A 8 14.13 14.81 -4.89
C LEU A 8 13.46 14.92 -6.27
N PHE A 9 12.35 14.22 -6.48
CA PHE A 9 11.65 14.08 -7.77
C PHE A 9 10.14 14.34 -7.62
N PRO A 10 9.73 15.58 -7.27
CA PRO A 10 8.32 15.90 -6.99
C PRO A 10 7.39 15.64 -8.16
N GLU A 11 7.90 15.71 -9.41
CA GLU A 11 7.14 15.48 -10.64
C GLU A 11 6.66 14.05 -10.82
N ILE A 12 7.34 13.05 -10.25
CA ILE A 12 6.96 11.63 -10.39
C ILE A 12 5.58 11.34 -9.80
N PHE A 13 5.14 12.13 -8.83
CA PHE A 13 3.83 12.00 -8.20
C PHE A 13 2.65 12.41 -9.11
N ALA A 14 2.91 12.99 -10.29
CA ALA A 14 1.88 13.24 -11.30
C ALA A 14 1.14 11.95 -11.68
N ALA A 15 1.80 10.80 -11.62
CA ALA A 15 1.19 9.49 -11.89
C ALA A 15 -0.06 9.21 -11.03
N ILE A 16 -0.08 9.66 -9.78
CA ILE A 16 -1.20 9.44 -8.85
C ILE A 16 -2.05 10.69 -8.62
N THR A 17 -1.53 11.89 -8.94
CA THR A 17 -2.30 13.12 -8.75
C THR A 17 -3.17 13.49 -9.95
N ASP A 18 -2.83 13.03 -11.14
CA ASP A 18 -3.44 13.46 -12.39
C ASP A 18 -4.29 12.37 -13.05
N SER A 19 -4.20 11.13 -12.58
CA SER A 19 -4.87 9.98 -13.18
C SER A 19 -5.57 9.11 -12.13
N GLY A 20 -6.60 8.37 -12.58
CA GLY A 20 -7.22 7.29 -11.81
C GLY A 20 -8.12 7.74 -10.66
N ILE A 21 -8.26 6.83 -9.70
CA ILE A 21 -9.11 7.00 -8.51
C ILE A 21 -8.53 8.06 -7.58
N THR A 22 -7.23 8.06 -7.38
CA THR A 22 -6.51 8.98 -6.51
C THR A 22 -6.69 10.43 -6.98
N SER A 23 -6.58 10.70 -8.29
CA SER A 23 -6.85 12.02 -8.86
C SER A 23 -8.30 12.46 -8.62
N ARG A 24 -9.28 11.57 -8.86
CA ARG A 24 -10.70 11.90 -8.62
C ARG A 24 -10.99 12.18 -7.15
N ALA A 25 -10.42 11.40 -6.25
CA ALA A 25 -10.55 11.61 -4.80
C ALA A 25 -9.93 12.95 -4.37
N LYS A 26 -8.76 13.32 -4.93
CA LYS A 26 -8.11 14.60 -4.71
C LYS A 26 -8.98 15.77 -5.19
N LYS A 27 -9.53 15.70 -6.41
CA LYS A 27 -10.44 16.74 -6.97
C LYS A 27 -11.70 16.93 -6.12
N ARG A 28 -12.11 15.88 -5.40
CA ARG A 28 -13.25 15.91 -4.46
C ARG A 28 -12.86 16.38 -3.05
N GLY A 29 -11.60 16.72 -2.82
CA GLY A 29 -11.11 17.20 -1.53
C GLY A 29 -11.00 16.12 -0.44
N LEU A 30 -11.03 14.84 -0.79
CA LEU A 30 -10.93 13.74 0.18
C LEU A 30 -9.52 13.59 0.72
N TRP A 31 -8.53 13.95 -0.08
CA TRP A 31 -7.12 14.02 0.31
C TRP A 31 -6.40 15.12 -0.45
N SER A 32 -5.23 15.51 0.06
CA SER A 32 -4.33 16.46 -0.59
C SER A 32 -2.89 15.96 -0.48
N ILE A 33 -2.04 16.46 -1.38
CA ILE A 33 -0.61 16.16 -1.37
C ILE A 33 0.18 17.45 -1.57
N GLU A 34 1.21 17.63 -0.73
CA GLU A 34 2.26 18.63 -0.91
C GLU A 34 3.60 17.91 -1.13
N ARG A 35 4.43 18.46 -1.99
CA ARG A 35 5.69 17.85 -2.40
C ARG A 35 6.83 18.80 -2.08
N TRP A 36 7.77 18.34 -1.29
CA TRP A 36 8.85 19.11 -0.72
C TRP A 36 10.18 18.59 -1.22
N ASN A 37 10.96 19.42 -1.90
CA ASN A 37 12.28 19.03 -2.36
C ASN A 37 13.33 19.51 -1.33
N PRO A 38 14.10 18.60 -0.71
CA PRO A 38 15.15 18.97 0.25
C PRO A 38 16.20 19.92 -0.32
N ARG A 39 16.37 19.96 -1.64
CA ARG A 39 17.27 20.91 -2.29
C ARG A 39 16.83 22.37 -2.13
N ASP A 40 15.55 22.63 -1.85
CA ASP A 40 15.01 23.98 -1.74
C ASP A 40 15.34 24.66 -0.42
N VAL A 41 15.84 23.89 0.56
CA VAL A 41 16.24 24.39 1.90
C VAL A 41 17.75 24.41 2.11
N THR A 42 18.55 24.08 1.10
CA THR A 42 20.01 24.14 1.15
C THR A 42 20.49 25.57 0.89
N GLU A 43 21.62 25.92 1.48
CA GLU A 43 22.18 27.28 1.39
C GLU A 43 23.37 27.36 0.44
N ASP A 44 23.93 26.22 0.07
CA ASP A 44 25.07 26.13 -0.83
C ASP A 44 24.65 26.22 -2.30
N ASN A 45 25.56 26.72 -3.15
CA ASN A 45 25.31 26.91 -4.58
C ASN A 45 25.01 25.60 -5.34
N HIS A 46 25.46 24.45 -4.85
CA HIS A 46 25.22 23.16 -5.45
C HIS A 46 23.92 22.50 -5.02
N ARG A 47 23.21 23.10 -4.04
CA ARG A 47 21.99 22.57 -3.44
C ARG A 47 22.18 21.13 -2.96
N THR A 48 23.27 20.92 -2.18
CA THR A 48 23.77 19.61 -1.76
C THR A 48 22.82 18.96 -0.75
N VAL A 49 22.43 17.73 -1.01
CA VAL A 49 21.52 16.94 -0.15
C VAL A 49 22.08 15.56 0.22
N ASP A 50 23.25 15.23 -0.30
CA ASP A 50 23.91 13.92 -0.15
C ASP A 50 25.43 14.11 0.02
N ASP A 51 26.07 13.18 0.72
CA ASP A 51 27.51 13.15 0.90
C ASP A 51 28.01 11.70 1.01
N ARG A 52 29.32 11.51 0.99
CA ARG A 52 29.97 10.20 1.09
C ARG A 52 29.68 9.54 2.43
N PRO A 53 29.43 8.21 2.45
CA PRO A 53 29.23 7.51 3.72
C PRO A 53 30.50 7.50 4.58
N PHE A 54 30.36 7.71 5.89
CA PHE A 54 31.41 7.41 6.84
C PHE A 54 31.75 5.92 6.78
N GLY A 55 33.03 5.59 6.92
CA GLY A 55 33.52 4.22 6.74
C GLY A 55 33.92 3.89 5.30
N GLY A 56 33.66 4.78 4.36
CA GLY A 56 33.95 4.59 2.93
C GLY A 56 32.91 3.68 2.25
N GLY A 57 33.15 3.36 0.99
CA GLY A 57 32.27 2.56 0.17
C GLY A 57 31.75 3.32 -1.06
N PRO A 58 31.09 2.64 -2.00
CA PRO A 58 30.48 3.27 -3.16
C PRO A 58 29.20 4.02 -2.77
N GLY A 59 28.79 4.95 -3.63
CA GLY A 59 27.54 5.67 -3.49
C GLY A 59 27.59 6.87 -2.54
N MET A 60 26.43 7.40 -2.26
CA MET A 60 26.18 8.61 -1.45
C MET A 60 25.08 8.31 -0.45
N VAL A 61 24.95 9.09 0.61
CA VAL A 61 23.89 9.00 1.62
C VAL A 61 23.20 10.35 1.73
N MET A 62 21.87 10.35 1.81
CA MET A 62 21.11 11.59 2.02
C MET A 62 21.43 12.18 3.41
N MET A 63 21.79 13.45 3.41
CA MET A 63 22.17 14.19 4.62
C MET A 63 20.95 14.44 5.53
N ALA A 64 21.17 14.34 6.84
CA ALA A 64 20.14 14.59 7.85
C ALA A 64 19.62 16.04 7.85
N GLU A 65 20.53 17.03 7.71
CA GLU A 65 20.20 18.45 7.87
C GLU A 65 19.20 18.96 6.82
N PRO A 66 19.35 18.75 5.49
CA PRO A 66 18.34 19.14 4.52
C PRO A 66 16.98 18.49 4.74
N LEU A 67 16.97 17.21 5.13
CA LEU A 67 15.73 16.48 5.45
C LEU A 67 15.04 17.07 6.69
N LYS A 68 15.81 17.37 7.73
CA LYS A 68 15.31 17.98 8.98
C LYS A 68 14.71 19.35 8.72
N ARG A 69 15.40 20.22 8.00
CA ARG A 69 14.89 21.56 7.62
C ARG A 69 13.60 21.45 6.82
N THR A 70 13.53 20.51 5.88
CA THR A 70 12.31 20.27 5.11
C THR A 70 11.17 19.81 6.01
N LEU A 71 11.43 18.89 6.94
CA LEU A 71 10.43 18.43 7.91
C LEU A 71 9.94 19.58 8.81
N ASP A 72 10.81 20.50 9.21
CA ASP A 72 10.43 21.67 10.00
C ASP A 72 9.48 22.60 9.24
N LEU A 73 9.72 22.82 7.95
CA LEU A 73 8.80 23.58 7.10
C LEU A 73 7.45 22.89 7.00
N ILE A 74 7.42 21.57 6.84
CA ILE A 74 6.17 20.79 6.84
C ILE A 74 5.45 20.96 8.17
N ARG A 75 6.16 20.87 9.29
CA ARG A 75 5.59 21.07 10.63
C ARG A 75 5.04 22.49 10.81
N THR A 76 5.75 23.49 10.30
CA THR A 76 5.34 24.89 10.32
C THR A 76 4.10 25.13 9.42
N SER A 77 3.99 24.40 8.31
CA SER A 77 2.82 24.49 7.41
C SER A 77 1.57 23.78 7.97
N GLY A 78 1.66 23.19 9.18
CA GLY A 78 0.54 22.64 9.92
C GLY A 78 0.41 21.13 9.93
N ASN A 79 1.17 20.37 9.13
CA ASN A 79 1.13 18.91 9.17
C ASN A 79 1.92 18.37 10.38
N ARG A 80 1.23 17.77 11.33
CA ARG A 80 1.79 17.10 12.53
C ARG A 80 1.69 15.57 12.44
N GLY A 81 1.36 15.04 11.27
CA GLY A 81 1.15 13.63 11.03
C GLY A 81 2.40 12.78 11.20
N ARG A 82 2.19 11.47 11.20
CA ARG A 82 3.24 10.45 11.32
C ARG A 82 4.23 10.56 10.16
N VAL A 83 5.52 10.42 10.47
CA VAL A 83 6.61 10.40 9.49
C VAL A 83 6.94 8.96 9.12
N ILE A 84 6.83 8.63 7.85
CA ILE A 84 7.06 7.29 7.31
C ILE A 84 8.23 7.33 6.33
N SER A 85 9.18 6.42 6.46
CA SER A 85 10.21 6.15 5.45
C SER A 85 10.00 4.80 4.78
N PHE A 86 10.74 4.54 3.71
CA PHE A 86 10.63 3.31 2.94
C PHE A 86 11.99 2.65 2.77
N ALA A 87 12.13 1.40 3.21
CA ALA A 87 13.33 0.61 3.04
C ALA A 87 13.02 -0.90 3.14
N PRO A 88 13.88 -1.78 2.58
CA PRO A 88 13.67 -3.23 2.66
C PRO A 88 13.62 -3.80 4.08
N ASN A 89 14.31 -3.16 5.03
CA ASN A 89 14.34 -3.57 6.44
C ASN A 89 13.14 -3.05 7.26
N GLY A 90 12.18 -2.34 6.63
CA GLY A 90 11.00 -1.84 7.30
C GLY A 90 9.93 -2.90 7.57
N THR A 91 8.91 -2.53 8.35
CA THR A 91 7.72 -3.37 8.57
C THR A 91 6.99 -3.59 7.25
N ARG A 92 6.63 -4.84 6.97
CA ARG A 92 5.94 -5.17 5.72
C ARG A 92 4.57 -4.48 5.64
N LEU A 93 4.32 -3.81 4.51
CA LEU A 93 3.02 -3.20 4.21
C LEU A 93 1.97 -4.29 3.99
N THR A 94 0.86 -4.19 4.72
CA THR A 94 -0.30 -5.07 4.58
C THR A 94 -1.58 -4.25 4.48
N ASP A 95 -2.65 -4.84 3.95
CA ASP A 95 -3.98 -4.20 3.91
C ASP A 95 -4.48 -3.83 5.31
N GLU A 96 -4.24 -4.67 6.32
CA GLU A 96 -4.56 -4.40 7.72
C GLU A 96 -3.90 -3.11 8.22
N LYS A 97 -2.60 -2.95 7.96
CA LYS A 97 -1.86 -1.74 8.33
C LYS A 97 -2.39 -0.48 7.62
N VAL A 98 -2.74 -0.60 6.34
CA VAL A 98 -3.37 0.49 5.59
C VAL A 98 -4.71 0.88 6.23
N ARG A 99 -5.55 -0.11 6.58
CA ARG A 99 -6.84 0.13 7.26
C ARG A 99 -6.67 0.80 8.62
N GLU A 100 -5.69 0.39 9.41
CA GLU A 100 -5.36 1.03 10.70
C GLU A 100 -5.02 2.51 10.51
N TRP A 101 -4.20 2.85 9.53
CA TRP A 101 -3.83 4.24 9.27
C TRP A 101 -5.01 5.08 8.77
N VAL A 102 -5.85 4.53 7.90
CA VAL A 102 -7.08 5.21 7.47
C VAL A 102 -8.04 5.40 8.64
N ALA A 103 -8.24 4.38 9.47
CA ALA A 103 -9.15 4.43 10.63
C ALA A 103 -8.66 5.38 11.73
N SER A 104 -7.34 5.46 11.96
CA SER A 104 -6.77 6.39 12.93
C SER A 104 -6.96 7.86 12.51
N GLY A 105 -7.20 8.10 11.24
CA GLY A 105 -7.25 9.44 10.66
C GLY A 105 -5.90 10.16 10.80
N GLY A 106 -5.86 11.39 10.39
CA GLY A 106 -4.67 12.22 10.51
C GLY A 106 -3.88 12.34 9.22
N ASP A 107 -2.93 13.22 9.27
CA ASP A 107 -2.06 13.53 8.16
C ASP A 107 -0.81 12.65 8.19
N LEU A 108 -0.12 12.54 7.05
CA LEU A 108 1.11 11.77 6.92
C LEU A 108 2.22 12.63 6.34
N VAL A 109 3.46 12.31 6.72
CA VAL A 109 4.67 12.80 6.06
C VAL A 109 5.43 11.58 5.55
N MET A 110 5.75 11.53 4.27
CA MET A 110 6.47 10.43 3.65
C MET A 110 7.85 10.90 3.21
N VAL A 111 8.90 10.19 3.61
CA VAL A 111 10.29 10.50 3.27
C VAL A 111 10.79 9.49 2.25
N CYS A 112 11.05 9.96 1.03
CA CYS A 112 11.56 9.15 -0.06
C CYS A 112 13.08 9.16 -0.06
N GLY A 113 13.68 8.09 0.45
CA GLY A 113 15.14 7.91 0.39
C GLY A 113 15.63 7.67 -1.03
N ARG A 114 16.85 8.13 -1.31
CA ARG A 114 17.60 7.93 -2.55
C ARG A 114 19.04 7.53 -2.23
N TYR A 115 19.81 7.24 -3.27
CA TYR A 115 21.21 6.81 -3.17
C TYR A 115 21.32 5.50 -2.35
N GLU A 116 22.30 5.42 -1.42
CA GLU A 116 22.46 4.28 -0.50
C GLU A 116 21.51 4.34 0.71
N GLY A 117 20.73 5.41 0.83
CA GLY A 117 19.74 5.59 1.89
C GLY A 117 19.81 6.97 2.54
N ILE A 118 19.25 7.05 3.72
CA ILE A 118 19.14 8.25 4.54
C ILE A 118 20.06 8.12 5.76
N ASP A 119 20.69 9.21 6.17
CA ASP A 119 21.49 9.27 7.41
C ASP A 119 20.69 8.68 8.58
N GLN A 120 21.25 7.67 9.24
CA GLN A 120 20.59 6.91 10.29
C GLN A 120 20.12 7.81 11.45
N ARG A 121 20.83 8.88 11.75
CA ARG A 121 20.46 9.83 12.81
C ARG A 121 19.13 10.54 12.51
N PHE A 122 18.82 10.82 11.22
CA PHE A 122 17.52 11.34 10.83
C PHE A 122 16.41 10.30 11.01
N LEU A 123 16.67 9.06 10.60
CA LEU A 123 15.71 7.96 10.76
C LEU A 123 15.39 7.73 12.25
N ASP A 124 16.41 7.65 13.10
CA ASP A 124 16.24 7.36 14.52
C ASP A 124 15.50 8.45 15.30
N HIS A 125 15.62 9.71 14.88
CA HIS A 125 15.06 10.83 15.64
C HIS A 125 13.73 11.37 15.07
N TYR A 126 13.47 11.21 13.79
CA TYR A 126 12.35 11.90 13.13
C TYR A 126 11.39 11.00 12.37
N VAL A 127 11.72 9.73 12.17
CA VAL A 127 10.87 8.78 11.46
C VAL A 127 10.14 7.90 12.48
N ASP A 128 8.82 7.93 12.44
CA ASP A 128 7.99 7.11 13.34
C ASP A 128 7.96 5.65 12.90
N GLU A 129 8.06 5.40 11.58
CA GLU A 129 8.00 4.05 11.05
C GLU A 129 8.70 3.94 9.69
N THR A 130 9.46 2.85 9.51
CA THR A 130 9.98 2.44 8.20
C THR A 130 9.15 1.29 7.65
N VAL A 131 8.76 1.39 6.37
CA VAL A 131 7.86 0.45 5.70
C VAL A 131 8.55 -0.23 4.54
N SER A 132 8.35 -1.54 4.41
CA SER A 132 8.76 -2.34 3.25
C SER A 132 7.55 -2.73 2.42
N ILE A 133 7.64 -2.60 1.10
CA ILE A 133 6.62 -3.09 0.15
C ILE A 133 6.95 -4.47 -0.43
N GLY A 134 8.05 -5.09 0.00
CA GLY A 134 8.47 -6.42 -0.44
C GLY A 134 9.98 -6.63 -0.43
N ASP A 135 10.40 -7.86 -0.68
CA ASP A 135 11.78 -8.31 -0.61
C ASP A 135 12.50 -8.06 -1.95
N PHE A 136 12.66 -6.80 -2.30
CA PHE A 136 13.39 -6.33 -3.48
C PHE A 136 13.90 -4.91 -3.26
N VAL A 137 14.90 -4.52 -4.04
CA VAL A 137 15.53 -3.20 -3.97
C VAL A 137 15.01 -2.32 -5.10
N LEU A 138 14.67 -1.08 -4.76
CA LEU A 138 14.27 -0.02 -5.70
C LEU A 138 15.28 1.12 -5.70
N SER A 139 15.26 1.94 -6.73
CA SER A 139 16.14 3.11 -6.86
C SER A 139 15.78 4.27 -5.93
N GLY A 140 14.66 4.17 -5.19
CA GLY A 140 14.23 5.21 -4.24
C GLY A 140 12.86 4.96 -3.64
N GLY A 141 12.48 5.80 -2.69
CA GLY A 141 11.25 5.68 -1.91
C GLY A 141 9.99 6.19 -2.59
N GLU A 142 10.06 6.83 -3.76
CA GLU A 142 8.89 7.43 -4.42
C GLU A 142 7.88 6.39 -4.89
N LEU A 143 8.32 5.27 -5.48
CA LEU A 143 7.42 4.19 -5.88
C LEU A 143 6.71 3.57 -4.67
N PRO A 144 7.40 3.18 -3.59
CA PRO A 144 6.74 2.75 -2.35
C PRO A 144 5.77 3.77 -1.79
N ALA A 145 6.12 5.07 -1.79
CA ALA A 145 5.23 6.13 -1.34
C ALA A 145 3.96 6.19 -2.18
N MET A 146 4.06 6.11 -3.50
CA MET A 146 2.88 6.08 -4.38
C MET A 146 2.02 4.84 -4.18
N VAL A 147 2.61 3.66 -3.97
CA VAL A 147 1.88 2.43 -3.63
C VAL A 147 1.09 2.62 -2.33
N LEU A 148 1.72 3.18 -1.30
CA LEU A 148 1.05 3.44 -0.03
C LEU A 148 -0.07 4.49 -0.17
N ILE A 149 0.18 5.58 -0.90
CA ILE A 149 -0.84 6.62 -1.16
C ILE A 149 -2.05 6.02 -1.87
N ASP A 150 -1.86 5.22 -2.91
CA ASP A 150 -2.96 4.57 -3.62
C ASP A 150 -3.75 3.65 -2.69
N ALA A 151 -3.06 2.81 -1.93
CA ALA A 151 -3.67 1.89 -0.98
C ALA A 151 -4.49 2.62 0.11
N ILE A 152 -3.99 3.76 0.62
CA ILE A 152 -4.70 4.60 1.60
C ILE A 152 -5.91 5.30 0.96
N VAL A 153 -5.69 6.00 -0.16
CA VAL A 153 -6.70 6.87 -0.77
C VAL A 153 -7.94 6.08 -1.19
N ARG A 154 -7.77 4.89 -1.76
CA ARG A 154 -8.91 4.05 -2.15
C ARG A 154 -9.74 3.55 -0.97
N GLN A 155 -9.19 3.56 0.25
CA GLN A 155 -9.88 3.19 1.50
C GLN A 155 -10.56 4.38 2.18
N ILE A 156 -10.30 5.62 1.75
CA ILE A 156 -10.99 6.81 2.30
C ILE A 156 -12.47 6.75 1.91
N PRO A 157 -13.40 6.89 2.87
CA PRO A 157 -14.82 6.91 2.58
C PRO A 157 -15.17 7.87 1.44
N GLY A 158 -15.89 7.36 0.45
CA GLY A 158 -16.27 8.13 -0.73
C GLY A 158 -15.23 8.19 -1.86
N ALA A 159 -14.02 7.65 -1.72
CA ALA A 159 -13.05 7.60 -2.81
C ALA A 159 -13.50 6.65 -3.92
N ILE A 160 -13.99 5.47 -3.56
CA ILE A 160 -14.66 4.51 -4.46
C ILE A 160 -16.06 4.18 -3.94
N LYS A 161 -16.84 3.42 -4.70
CA LYS A 161 -18.17 2.98 -4.27
C LYS A 161 -18.04 2.05 -3.05
N GLU A 162 -18.83 2.27 -2.01
CA GLU A 162 -18.76 1.54 -0.73
C GLU A 162 -18.82 0.01 -0.88
N LEU A 163 -19.65 -0.50 -1.79
CA LEU A 163 -19.77 -1.93 -2.05
C LEU A 163 -18.50 -2.57 -2.64
N SER A 164 -17.61 -1.78 -3.25
CA SER A 164 -16.37 -2.29 -3.84
C SER A 164 -15.30 -2.66 -2.81
N HIS A 165 -15.41 -2.20 -1.55
CA HIS A 165 -14.43 -2.52 -0.51
C HIS A 165 -14.73 -3.78 0.29
N LEU A 166 -16.00 -4.24 0.26
CA LEU A 166 -16.45 -5.32 1.14
C LEU A 166 -15.99 -6.70 0.66
N ASP A 167 -15.84 -6.86 -0.66
CA ASP A 167 -15.55 -8.14 -1.30
C ASP A 167 -14.15 -8.23 -1.92
N GLU A 168 -13.25 -7.28 -1.61
CA GLU A 168 -11.87 -7.30 -2.11
C GLU A 168 -10.98 -8.29 -1.32
N SER A 169 -9.87 -8.69 -1.95
CA SER A 169 -8.82 -9.48 -1.28
C SER A 169 -8.45 -8.86 0.07
N PHE A 170 -8.26 -9.70 1.06
CA PHE A 170 -7.93 -9.38 2.46
C PHE A 170 -9.06 -8.80 3.31
N SER A 171 -10.13 -8.25 2.74
CA SER A 171 -11.25 -7.68 3.51
C SER A 171 -11.91 -8.71 4.42
N THR A 172 -12.10 -9.94 3.92
CA THR A 172 -12.63 -11.08 4.68
C THR A 172 -11.53 -12.03 5.19
N GLY A 173 -10.26 -11.66 5.05
CA GLY A 173 -9.10 -12.49 5.38
C GLY A 173 -8.67 -13.46 4.28
N LEU A 174 -9.38 -13.50 3.15
CA LEU A 174 -9.09 -14.35 1.99
C LEU A 174 -8.74 -13.51 0.77
N LEU A 175 -8.26 -14.17 -0.29
CA LEU A 175 -8.18 -13.57 -1.62
C LEU A 175 -9.57 -13.52 -2.25
N ASP A 176 -9.77 -12.53 -3.12
CA ASP A 176 -11.00 -12.42 -3.89
C ASP A 176 -11.16 -13.55 -4.91
N ALA A 177 -12.39 -13.86 -5.28
CA ALA A 177 -12.71 -14.87 -6.27
C ALA A 177 -12.40 -14.37 -7.69
N PRO A 178 -12.22 -15.27 -8.68
CA PRO A 178 -12.03 -14.87 -10.06
C PRO A 178 -13.29 -14.20 -10.63
N HIS A 179 -13.10 -13.13 -11.39
CA HIS A 179 -14.16 -12.38 -12.05
C HIS A 179 -14.24 -12.74 -13.52
N TYR A 180 -15.46 -12.74 -14.05
CA TYR A 180 -15.74 -12.97 -15.45
C TYR A 180 -16.54 -11.81 -16.05
N THR A 181 -16.28 -11.49 -17.31
CA THR A 181 -17.00 -10.46 -18.06
C THR A 181 -17.42 -10.96 -19.45
N ARG A 182 -18.03 -10.11 -20.25
CA ARG A 182 -18.43 -10.40 -21.62
C ARG A 182 -17.24 -10.51 -22.57
N PRO A 183 -17.33 -11.37 -23.60
CA PRO A 183 -18.47 -12.23 -23.98
C PRO A 183 -18.63 -13.45 -23.06
N GLU A 184 -19.81 -14.11 -23.10
CA GLU A 184 -20.11 -15.31 -22.31
C GLU A 184 -19.20 -16.50 -22.67
N VAL A 185 -18.80 -16.60 -23.93
CA VAL A 185 -17.82 -17.58 -24.42
C VAL A 185 -16.65 -16.83 -25.07
N TRP A 186 -15.45 -17.11 -24.62
CA TRP A 186 -14.21 -16.55 -25.16
C TRP A 186 -13.20 -17.67 -25.37
N GLU A 187 -12.71 -17.84 -26.61
CA GLU A 187 -11.79 -18.91 -27.00
C GLU A 187 -12.27 -20.31 -26.54
N ASP A 188 -13.55 -20.62 -26.81
CA ASP A 188 -14.23 -21.87 -26.44
C ASP A 188 -14.39 -22.10 -24.91
N VAL A 189 -13.96 -21.16 -24.08
CA VAL A 189 -14.14 -21.21 -22.63
C VAL A 189 -15.38 -20.41 -22.23
N ARG A 190 -16.33 -21.08 -21.57
CA ARG A 190 -17.57 -20.46 -21.12
C ARG A 190 -17.47 -19.95 -19.67
N VAL A 191 -18.11 -18.80 -19.41
CA VAL A 191 -18.36 -18.33 -18.04
C VAL A 191 -19.09 -19.39 -17.23
N PRO A 192 -18.73 -19.64 -15.95
CA PRO A 192 -19.42 -20.59 -15.09
C PRO A 192 -20.94 -20.35 -15.06
N GLU A 193 -21.70 -21.40 -15.29
CA GLU A 193 -23.17 -21.30 -15.47
C GLU A 193 -23.88 -20.71 -14.24
N VAL A 194 -23.34 -20.93 -13.04
CA VAL A 194 -23.87 -20.37 -11.79
C VAL A 194 -23.93 -18.83 -11.83
N LEU A 195 -22.99 -18.19 -12.52
CA LEU A 195 -22.93 -16.72 -12.68
C LEU A 195 -23.96 -16.18 -13.68
N LEU A 196 -24.51 -17.03 -14.56
CA LEU A 196 -25.46 -16.65 -15.59
C LEU A 196 -26.91 -16.78 -15.14
N ARG A 197 -27.19 -17.57 -14.10
CA ARG A 197 -28.56 -17.92 -13.69
C ARG A 197 -29.25 -16.90 -12.76
N GLY A 198 -28.56 -15.84 -12.30
CA GLY A 198 -29.14 -14.77 -11.48
C GLY A 198 -29.55 -15.18 -10.04
N ASN A 199 -29.22 -16.40 -9.59
CA ASN A 199 -29.48 -16.82 -8.22
C ASN A 199 -28.35 -16.33 -7.29
N HIS A 200 -28.57 -15.20 -6.62
CA HIS A 200 -27.57 -14.57 -5.75
C HIS A 200 -27.05 -15.48 -4.63
N ALA A 201 -27.89 -16.34 -4.06
CA ALA A 201 -27.44 -17.27 -3.02
C ALA A 201 -26.41 -18.28 -3.56
N ASN A 202 -26.67 -18.83 -4.75
CA ASN A 202 -25.76 -19.74 -5.40
C ASN A 202 -24.48 -19.03 -5.88
N ILE A 203 -24.61 -17.79 -6.38
CA ILE A 203 -23.47 -16.97 -6.78
C ILE A 203 -22.58 -16.70 -5.56
N ASN A 204 -23.12 -16.22 -4.45
CA ASN A 204 -22.37 -15.94 -3.23
C ASN A 204 -21.65 -17.18 -2.69
N LYS A 205 -22.33 -18.33 -2.69
CA LYS A 205 -21.73 -19.60 -2.30
C LYS A 205 -20.55 -19.95 -3.21
N TRP A 206 -20.76 -19.91 -4.52
CA TRP A 206 -19.72 -20.20 -5.50
C TRP A 206 -18.52 -19.25 -5.36
N THR A 207 -18.77 -17.94 -5.25
CA THR A 207 -17.73 -16.92 -5.03
C THR A 207 -16.92 -17.23 -3.79
N ARG A 208 -17.57 -17.59 -2.66
CA ARG A 208 -16.87 -17.94 -1.43
C ARG A 208 -16.03 -19.19 -1.61
N GLU A 209 -16.53 -20.22 -2.28
CA GLU A 209 -15.80 -21.47 -2.55
C GLU A 209 -14.59 -21.21 -3.46
N GLN A 210 -14.71 -20.35 -4.49
CA GLN A 210 -13.59 -19.97 -5.35
C GLN A 210 -12.53 -19.15 -4.59
N SER A 211 -12.94 -18.25 -3.72
CA SER A 211 -12.05 -17.50 -2.83
C SER A 211 -11.25 -18.43 -1.92
N LEU A 212 -11.89 -19.42 -1.30
CA LEU A 212 -11.23 -20.44 -0.49
C LEU A 212 -10.23 -21.27 -1.32
N ASP A 213 -10.65 -21.75 -2.50
CA ASP A 213 -9.81 -22.54 -3.40
C ASP A 213 -8.55 -21.78 -3.84
N LEU A 214 -8.74 -20.54 -4.29
CA LEU A 214 -7.62 -19.70 -4.70
C LEU A 214 -6.68 -19.42 -3.51
N THR A 215 -7.23 -19.09 -2.34
CA THR A 215 -6.44 -18.76 -1.17
C THR A 215 -5.62 -19.95 -0.68
N VAL A 216 -6.22 -21.13 -0.61
CA VAL A 216 -5.49 -22.36 -0.23
C VAL A 216 -4.32 -22.64 -1.18
N LYS A 217 -4.53 -22.48 -2.48
CA LYS A 217 -3.53 -22.80 -3.51
C LYS A 217 -2.36 -21.81 -3.54
N THR A 218 -2.64 -20.54 -3.30
CA THR A 218 -1.65 -19.46 -3.52
C THR A 218 -1.15 -18.81 -2.24
N ARG A 219 -2.01 -18.74 -1.21
CA ARG A 219 -1.72 -18.09 0.08
C ARG A 219 -2.28 -18.91 1.26
N PRO A 220 -1.79 -20.12 1.48
CA PRO A 220 -2.26 -20.98 2.59
C PRO A 220 -2.06 -20.32 3.97
N ASP A 221 -1.08 -19.44 4.10
CA ASP A 221 -0.86 -18.63 5.30
C ASP A 221 -2.08 -17.78 5.70
N LEU A 222 -2.84 -17.27 4.71
CA LEU A 222 -4.07 -16.51 4.96
C LEU A 222 -5.19 -17.39 5.49
N ILE A 223 -5.28 -18.66 5.07
CA ILE A 223 -6.24 -19.62 5.64
C ILE A 223 -5.96 -19.85 7.12
N GLU A 224 -4.69 -20.05 7.48
CA GLU A 224 -4.28 -20.25 8.87
C GLU A 224 -4.56 -19.01 9.71
N LYS A 225 -4.23 -17.81 9.18
CA LYS A 225 -4.53 -16.54 9.83
C LYS A 225 -6.05 -16.36 10.02
N ALA A 226 -6.85 -16.54 8.96
CA ALA A 226 -8.30 -16.39 9.01
C ALA A 226 -8.94 -17.37 10.00
N ARG A 227 -8.41 -18.61 10.12
CA ARG A 227 -8.83 -19.60 11.10
C ARG A 227 -8.52 -19.15 12.53
N ALA A 228 -7.30 -18.67 12.78
CA ALA A 228 -6.88 -18.18 14.09
C ALA A 228 -7.70 -16.95 14.54
N GLU A 229 -8.11 -16.11 13.61
CA GLU A 229 -8.94 -14.93 13.85
C GLU A 229 -10.45 -15.21 13.89
N GLY A 230 -10.87 -16.46 13.70
CA GLY A 230 -12.28 -16.86 13.72
C GLY A 230 -13.09 -16.33 12.52
N LYS A 231 -12.44 -15.99 11.41
CA LYS A 231 -13.07 -15.45 10.18
C LYS A 231 -13.62 -16.54 9.25
N LEU A 232 -13.30 -17.81 9.50
CA LEU A 232 -13.83 -18.94 8.74
C LEU A 232 -15.13 -19.42 9.36
N THR A 233 -16.17 -19.59 8.55
CA THR A 233 -17.44 -20.18 8.97
C THR A 233 -17.35 -21.71 9.07
N LYS A 234 -18.34 -22.34 9.72
CA LYS A 234 -18.45 -23.80 9.72
C LYS A 234 -18.56 -24.41 8.31
N SER A 235 -19.19 -23.68 7.40
CA SER A 235 -19.30 -24.08 5.98
C SER A 235 -17.94 -24.00 5.28
N ASP A 236 -17.15 -22.95 5.53
CA ASP A 236 -15.80 -22.83 4.99
C ASP A 236 -14.89 -23.98 5.45
N GLU A 237 -14.91 -24.28 6.75
CA GLU A 237 -14.12 -25.38 7.32
C GLU A 237 -14.55 -26.77 6.78
N LYS A 238 -15.86 -26.95 6.51
CA LYS A 238 -16.36 -28.16 5.86
C LYS A 238 -15.83 -28.24 4.43
N TRP A 239 -15.97 -27.16 3.66
CA TRP A 239 -15.49 -27.10 2.27
C TRP A 239 -13.98 -27.36 2.19
N LEU A 240 -13.18 -26.73 3.06
CA LEU A 240 -11.73 -26.92 3.14
C LEU A 240 -11.37 -28.42 3.39
N ARG A 241 -12.04 -29.09 4.31
CA ARG A 241 -11.80 -30.53 4.58
C ARG A 241 -12.14 -31.43 3.38
N GLU A 242 -13.18 -31.09 2.63
CA GLU A 242 -13.66 -31.89 1.50
C GLU A 242 -12.85 -31.67 0.22
N ASN A 243 -12.26 -30.48 0.05
CA ASN A 243 -11.65 -30.05 -1.22
C ASN A 243 -10.12 -29.84 -1.15
N THR A 244 -9.54 -29.83 0.05
CA THR A 244 -8.08 -29.71 0.17
C THR A 244 -7.47 -31.04 0.62
N GLN A 245 -6.56 -31.60 -0.19
CA GLN A 245 -5.73 -32.69 0.24
C GLN A 245 -4.75 -32.17 1.33
N PRO A 246 -4.44 -32.95 2.37
CA PRO A 246 -3.43 -32.55 3.32
C PRO A 246 -2.12 -32.28 2.56
N LEU A 247 -1.56 -31.08 2.75
CA LEU A 247 -0.25 -30.73 2.22
C LEU A 247 0.72 -31.82 2.63
N LYS A 248 1.22 -32.59 1.67
CA LYS A 248 2.32 -33.52 1.94
C LYS A 248 3.49 -32.68 2.47
N LYS A 249 3.86 -32.95 3.72
CA LYS A 249 5.02 -32.34 4.39
C LYS A 249 6.31 -32.66 3.64
#